data_abf1f3768dc7a378196d33659d6d995b
#
_entry.id   abf1f3768dc7a378196d33659d6d995b
#
_cell.length_a   1.000
_cell.length_b   1.000
_cell.length_c   1.000
_cell.angle_alpha   90.00
_cell.angle_beta   90.00
_cell.angle_gamma   90.00
#
_symmetry.space_group_name_H-M   'P 1'
#
loop_
_entity.id
_entity.type
_entity.pdbx_description
1 polymer ?
#
loop_
_entity_poly.entity_id
_entity_poly.type
_entity_poly.pdbx_seq_one_letter_code
_entity_poly.pdbx_strand_id
1 'polypeptide(L)'
;MKELAAQLLCAAGLSKLGRRQNRRRLAILMFHGVEPEPLSPPCWHVLDAATLRRQLDYVRRVFSVLPLEEALDRLRRGTLPDHAAVITFDDGTRNLLTQAAPILRDLGLPAAVFLATGPMGSAETLWPDRLWLAF
;
A
#
# COMPACT_ATOMS: atom_id res chain seq x y z
N MET A 1 -23.68 -1.64 3.43
CA MET A 1 -23.77 -2.99 4.01
C MET A 1 -22.39 -3.65 4.21
N LYS A 2 -21.50 -3.67 3.19
CA LYS A 2 -20.16 -4.31 3.31
C LYS A 2 -19.26 -3.66 4.37
N GLU A 3 -19.26 -2.35 4.48
CA GLU A 3 -18.45 -1.61 5.49
C GLU A 3 -18.91 -1.88 6.92
N LEU A 4 -20.22 -1.90 7.16
CA LEU A 4 -20.77 -2.22 8.47
C LEU A 4 -20.43 -3.65 8.91
N ALA A 5 -20.54 -4.60 7.98
CA ALA A 5 -20.13 -5.98 8.24
C ALA A 5 -18.63 -6.09 8.57
N ALA A 6 -17.77 -5.39 7.81
CA ALA A 6 -16.33 -5.36 8.08
C ALA A 6 -16.02 -4.74 9.46
N GLN A 7 -16.71 -3.65 9.84
CA GLN A 7 -16.55 -3.03 11.16
C GLN A 7 -16.98 -3.98 12.29
N LEU A 8 -18.10 -4.67 12.15
CA LEU A 8 -18.57 -5.66 13.12
C LEU A 8 -17.60 -6.84 13.26
N LEU A 9 -17.06 -7.35 12.14
CA LEU A 9 -16.07 -8.43 12.16
C LEU A 9 -14.77 -7.98 12.84
N CYS A 10 -14.34 -6.74 12.61
CA CYS A 10 -13.17 -6.16 13.29
C CYS A 10 -13.44 -5.97 14.80
N ALA A 11 -14.60 -5.45 15.18
CA ALA A 11 -15.00 -5.27 16.57
C ALA A 11 -15.12 -6.63 17.31
N ALA A 12 -15.56 -7.67 16.65
CA ALA A 12 -15.61 -9.05 17.19
C ALA A 12 -14.22 -9.72 17.31
N GLY A 13 -13.13 -9.01 16.99
CA GLY A 13 -11.76 -9.52 17.13
C GLY A 13 -11.30 -10.50 16.04
N LEU A 14 -12.12 -10.76 15.02
CA LEU A 14 -11.79 -11.68 13.92
C LEU A 14 -10.53 -11.24 13.15
N SER A 15 -10.27 -9.92 13.06
CA SER A 15 -9.03 -9.39 12.51
C SER A 15 -7.80 -9.82 13.32
N LYS A 16 -7.90 -9.89 14.66
CA LYS A 16 -6.82 -10.39 15.53
C LYS A 16 -6.57 -11.88 15.33
N LEU A 17 -7.66 -12.66 15.21
CA LEU A 17 -7.55 -14.10 14.96
C LEU A 17 -6.91 -14.39 13.59
N GLY A 18 -7.36 -13.68 12.54
CA GLY A 18 -6.78 -13.80 11.20
C GLY A 18 -5.28 -13.45 11.18
N ARG A 19 -4.88 -12.38 11.88
CA ARG A 19 -3.45 -12.02 12.02
C ARG A 19 -2.66 -13.11 12.76
N ARG A 20 -3.21 -13.68 13.84
CA ARG A 20 -2.54 -14.76 14.59
C ARG A 20 -2.32 -16.01 13.72
N GLN A 21 -3.31 -16.40 12.91
CA GLN A 21 -3.18 -17.54 12.00
C GLN A 21 -2.17 -17.30 10.88
N ASN A 22 -2.09 -16.06 10.39
CA ASN A 22 -1.19 -15.65 9.29
C ASN A 22 0.13 -15.03 9.76
N ARG A 23 0.46 -15.10 11.05
CA ARG A 23 1.62 -14.39 11.63
C ARG A 23 2.96 -14.71 10.98
N ARG A 24 3.12 -15.92 10.43
CA ARG A 24 4.35 -16.41 9.75
C ARG A 24 4.31 -16.27 8.23
N ARG A 25 3.35 -15.50 7.69
CA ARG A 25 3.23 -15.22 6.26
C ARG A 25 3.70 -13.81 5.98
N LEU A 26 4.23 -13.60 4.76
CA LEU A 26 4.54 -12.28 4.26
C LEU A 26 3.27 -11.64 3.70
N ALA A 27 2.90 -10.47 4.21
CA ALA A 27 1.87 -9.62 3.62
C ALA A 27 2.49 -8.68 2.59
N ILE A 28 1.89 -8.53 1.44
CA ILE A 28 2.27 -7.53 0.44
C ILE A 28 1.15 -6.51 0.38
N LEU A 29 1.47 -5.26 0.71
CA LEU A 29 0.55 -4.13 0.69
C LEU A 29 0.87 -3.29 -0.54
N MET A 30 0.04 -3.42 -1.56
CA MET A 30 0.21 -2.77 -2.86
C MET A 30 -0.63 -1.49 -2.94
N PHE A 31 0.01 -0.42 -3.36
CA PHE A 31 -0.59 0.89 -3.60
C PHE A 31 -0.24 1.36 -5.03
N HIS A 32 -0.96 2.39 -5.49
CA HIS A 32 -0.69 3.04 -6.79
C HIS A 32 -0.54 4.55 -6.57
N GLY A 33 -1.41 5.37 -7.15
CA GLY A 33 -1.34 6.82 -7.04
C GLY A 33 -1.72 7.38 -5.67
N VAL A 34 -1.15 8.53 -5.32
CA VAL A 34 -1.47 9.26 -4.09
C VAL A 34 -1.65 10.74 -4.39
N GLU A 35 -2.84 11.27 -4.19
CA GLU A 35 -3.16 12.69 -4.39
C GLU A 35 -3.20 13.44 -3.05
N PRO A 36 -2.97 14.76 -3.03
CA PRO A 36 -3.07 15.56 -1.82
C PRO A 36 -4.44 15.45 -1.16
N GLU A 37 -5.51 15.48 -1.98
CA GLU A 37 -6.90 15.47 -1.58
C GLU A 37 -7.65 14.34 -2.30
N PRO A 38 -8.80 13.90 -1.77
CA PRO A 38 -9.64 12.91 -2.43
C PRO A 38 -10.09 13.37 -3.83
N LEU A 39 -9.99 12.49 -4.82
CA LEU A 39 -10.49 12.75 -6.16
C LEU A 39 -12.01 12.73 -6.22
N SER A 40 -12.58 13.58 -7.07
CA SER A 40 -14.01 13.61 -7.37
C SER A 40 -14.23 13.62 -8.89
N PRO A 41 -14.81 12.56 -9.45
CA PRO A 41 -15.29 11.31 -8.82
C PRO A 41 -14.14 10.49 -8.22
N PRO A 42 -14.41 9.57 -7.25
CA PRO A 42 -13.39 8.73 -6.65
C PRO A 42 -12.71 7.83 -7.67
N CYS A 43 -11.39 7.70 -7.57
CA CYS A 43 -10.59 6.78 -8.38
C CYS A 43 -10.17 5.57 -7.53
N TRP A 44 -10.45 4.36 -8.01
CA TRP A 44 -10.27 3.13 -7.22
C TRP A 44 -8.80 2.79 -6.90
N HIS A 45 -7.86 3.26 -7.70
CA HIS A 45 -6.42 2.99 -7.55
C HIS A 45 -5.64 4.20 -7.02
N VAL A 46 -6.32 5.29 -6.64
CA VAL A 46 -5.69 6.50 -6.09
C VAL A 46 -6.24 6.77 -4.71
N LEU A 47 -5.36 6.98 -3.75
CA LEU A 47 -5.69 7.39 -2.38
C LEU A 47 -5.38 8.87 -2.17
N ASP A 48 -6.05 9.50 -1.22
CA ASP A 48 -5.58 10.76 -0.67
C ASP A 48 -4.46 10.55 0.35
N ALA A 49 -3.59 11.55 0.50
CA ALA A 49 -2.42 11.52 1.36
C ALA A 49 -2.77 11.27 2.84
N ALA A 50 -3.89 11.83 3.31
CA ALA A 50 -4.33 11.65 4.70
C ALA A 50 -4.78 10.21 4.95
N THR A 51 -5.48 9.60 4.00
CA THR A 51 -5.87 8.19 4.05
C THR A 51 -4.67 7.28 4.01
N LEU A 52 -3.71 7.52 3.10
CA LEU A 52 -2.46 6.76 3.06
C LEU A 52 -1.72 6.83 4.41
N ARG A 53 -1.55 8.03 4.98
CA ARG A 53 -0.88 8.21 6.26
C ARG A 53 -1.56 7.41 7.38
N ARG A 54 -2.89 7.45 7.48
CA ARG A 54 -3.63 6.66 8.49
C ARG A 54 -3.42 5.16 8.33
N GLN A 55 -3.45 4.67 7.08
CA GLN A 55 -3.21 3.25 6.79
C GLN A 55 -1.78 2.84 7.13
N LEU A 56 -0.78 3.60 6.72
CA LEU A 56 0.62 3.30 6.98
C LEU A 56 0.97 3.41 8.47
N ASP A 57 0.37 4.35 9.21
CA ASP A 57 0.55 4.43 10.65
C ASP A 57 -0.04 3.20 11.37
N TYR A 58 -1.16 2.67 10.91
CA TYR A 58 -1.68 1.40 11.38
C TYR A 58 -0.73 0.22 11.03
N VAL A 59 -0.25 0.18 9.79
CA VAL A 59 0.68 -0.86 9.32
C VAL A 59 1.94 -0.89 10.18
N ARG A 60 2.55 0.27 10.44
CA ARG A 60 3.75 0.41 11.29
C ARG A 60 3.54 -0.16 12.70
N ARG A 61 2.34 -0.01 13.26
CA ARG A 61 2.02 -0.48 14.63
C ARG A 61 1.74 -1.97 14.71
N VAL A 62 1.35 -2.58 13.60
CA VAL A 62 0.82 -3.96 13.58
C VAL A 62 1.75 -4.94 12.88
N PHE A 63 2.57 -4.48 11.95
CA PHE A 63 3.42 -5.31 11.12
C PHE A 63 4.90 -5.00 11.30
N SER A 64 5.73 -6.01 11.11
CA SER A 64 7.17 -5.88 10.91
C SER A 64 7.42 -5.57 9.43
N VAL A 65 7.48 -4.28 9.10
CA VAL A 65 7.68 -3.84 7.70
C VAL A 65 9.15 -3.97 7.32
N LEU A 66 9.43 -4.68 6.25
CA LEU A 66 10.76 -4.97 5.75
C LEU A 66 10.96 -4.39 4.34
N PRO A 67 12.19 -4.03 3.95
CA PRO A 67 12.52 -3.85 2.54
C PRO A 67 12.20 -5.12 1.74
N LEU A 68 11.75 -4.98 0.49
CA LEU A 68 11.30 -6.11 -0.32
C LEU A 68 12.38 -7.18 -0.47
N GLU A 69 13.62 -6.80 -0.77
CA GLU A 69 14.72 -7.73 -0.95
C GLU A 69 15.02 -8.53 0.34
N GLU A 70 15.04 -7.86 1.49
CA GLU A 70 15.21 -8.50 2.79
C GLU A 70 14.06 -9.47 3.09
N ALA A 71 12.82 -9.07 2.83
CA ALA A 71 11.65 -9.92 3.04
C ALA A 71 11.70 -11.19 2.19
N LEU A 72 12.10 -11.08 0.92
CA LEU A 72 12.25 -12.22 0.02
C LEU A 72 13.37 -13.18 0.45
N ASP A 73 14.51 -12.64 0.89
CA ASP A 73 15.62 -13.46 1.39
C ASP A 73 15.23 -14.19 2.68
N ARG A 74 14.61 -13.50 3.63
CA ARG A 74 14.10 -14.11 4.86
C ARG A 74 12.99 -15.13 4.60
N LEU A 75 12.12 -14.89 3.60
CA LEU A 75 11.09 -15.86 3.20
C LEU A 75 11.72 -17.15 2.69
N ARG A 76 12.74 -17.06 1.81
CA ARG A 76 13.47 -18.23 1.29
C ARG A 76 14.17 -19.03 2.39
N ARG A 77 14.68 -18.36 3.41
CA ARG A 77 15.36 -18.98 4.55
C ARG A 77 14.41 -19.45 5.65
N GLY A 78 13.10 -19.17 5.57
CA GLY A 78 12.14 -19.49 6.62
C GLY A 78 12.34 -18.66 7.91
N THR A 79 12.94 -17.47 7.82
CA THR A 79 13.33 -16.61 8.96
C THR A 79 12.52 -15.30 9.02
N LEU A 80 11.35 -15.28 8.40
CA LEU A 80 10.46 -14.10 8.48
C LEU A 80 10.08 -13.82 9.94
N PRO A 81 10.09 -12.53 10.35
CA PRO A 81 9.51 -12.15 11.63
C PRO A 81 8.01 -12.38 11.63
N ASP A 82 7.42 -12.49 12.81
CA ASP A 82 5.97 -12.52 12.94
C ASP A 82 5.36 -11.24 12.34
N HIS A 83 4.25 -11.38 11.63
CA HIS A 83 3.56 -10.28 10.95
C HIS A 83 4.43 -9.50 9.96
N ALA A 84 5.30 -10.19 9.22
CA ALA A 84 6.10 -9.56 8.19
C ALA A 84 5.23 -8.92 7.12
N ALA A 85 5.59 -7.71 6.69
CA ALA A 85 4.94 -7.02 5.57
C ALA A 85 5.97 -6.30 4.71
N VAL A 86 5.63 -6.12 3.44
CA VAL A 86 6.28 -5.20 2.52
C VAL A 86 5.27 -4.21 1.96
N ILE A 87 5.71 -3.01 1.69
CA ILE A 87 4.92 -1.96 1.04
C ILE A 87 5.44 -1.82 -0.37
N THR A 88 4.53 -1.88 -1.35
CA THR A 88 4.86 -1.67 -2.76
C THR A 88 3.97 -0.59 -3.35
N PHE A 89 4.54 0.14 -4.29
CA PHE A 89 3.81 1.07 -5.16
C PHE A 89 4.05 0.68 -6.60
N ASP A 90 3.00 0.60 -7.37
CA ASP A 90 3.07 0.33 -8.79
C ASP A 90 3.07 1.63 -9.60
N ASP A 91 3.35 1.53 -10.90
CA ASP A 91 3.32 2.58 -11.91
C ASP A 91 4.42 3.64 -11.81
N GLY A 92 4.85 4.06 -10.63
CA GLY A 92 5.90 5.07 -10.46
C GLY A 92 5.47 6.47 -10.87
N THR A 93 4.22 6.84 -10.62
CA THR A 93 3.69 8.17 -10.91
C THR A 93 4.38 9.26 -10.07
N ARG A 94 4.42 10.50 -10.59
CA ARG A 94 5.10 11.63 -9.93
C ARG A 94 4.60 11.87 -8.51
N ASN A 95 3.31 11.64 -8.25
CA ASN A 95 2.71 11.87 -6.95
C ASN A 95 3.22 10.91 -5.86
N LEU A 96 3.81 9.77 -6.21
CA LEU A 96 4.52 8.94 -5.25
C LEU A 96 5.70 9.70 -4.63
N LEU A 97 6.46 10.43 -5.44
CA LEU A 97 7.60 11.21 -4.97
C LEU A 97 7.15 12.41 -4.11
N THR A 98 6.06 13.09 -4.50
CA THR A 98 5.62 14.32 -3.86
C THR A 98 4.70 14.11 -2.66
N GLN A 99 3.95 13.01 -2.61
CA GLN A 99 2.97 12.72 -1.57
C GLN A 99 3.35 11.51 -0.71
N ALA A 100 3.63 10.35 -1.32
CA ALA A 100 3.89 9.13 -0.56
C ALA A 100 5.27 9.11 0.10
N ALA A 101 6.32 9.53 -0.61
CA ALA A 101 7.69 9.48 -0.10
C ALA A 101 7.91 10.32 1.19
N PRO A 102 7.37 11.54 1.33
CA PRO A 102 7.43 12.26 2.61
C PRO A 102 6.76 11.49 3.75
N ILE A 103 5.58 10.90 3.52
CA ILE A 103 4.85 10.13 4.53
C ILE A 103 5.64 8.90 4.96
N LEU A 104 6.18 8.15 4.01
CA LEU A 104 7.02 6.96 4.28
C LEU A 104 8.26 7.33 5.09
N ARG A 105 8.92 8.43 4.74
CA ARG A 105 10.10 8.95 5.46
C ARG A 105 9.76 9.33 6.89
N ASP A 106 8.69 10.08 7.11
CA ASP A 106 8.23 10.49 8.43
C ASP A 106 7.91 9.29 9.33
N LEU A 107 7.35 8.23 8.75
CA LEU A 107 6.99 7.01 9.45
C LEU A 107 8.15 6.01 9.57
N GLY A 108 9.28 6.25 8.91
CA GLY A 108 10.42 5.35 8.88
C GLY A 108 10.13 4.02 8.20
N LEU A 109 9.26 4.02 7.19
CA LEU A 109 8.80 2.82 6.50
C LEU A 109 9.52 2.64 5.15
N PRO A 110 10.12 1.48 4.88
CA PRO A 110 10.63 1.14 3.57
C PRO A 110 9.49 0.81 2.61
N ALA A 111 9.69 1.11 1.33
CA ALA A 111 8.80 0.68 0.25
C ALA A 111 9.59 0.39 -1.02
N ALA A 112 9.04 -0.48 -1.87
CA ALA A 112 9.54 -0.73 -3.22
C ALA A 112 8.60 -0.09 -4.24
N VAL A 113 9.15 0.40 -5.35
CA VAL A 113 8.36 0.97 -6.45
C VAL A 113 8.62 0.18 -7.71
N PHE A 114 7.54 -0.29 -8.35
CA PHE A 114 7.57 -0.95 -9.65
C PHE A 114 7.18 0.05 -10.73
N LEU A 115 8.14 0.41 -11.58
CA LEU A 115 7.96 1.45 -12.58
C LEU A 115 7.31 0.92 -13.87
N ALA A 116 6.26 1.58 -14.33
CA ALA A 116 5.76 1.39 -15.69
C ALA A 116 6.69 2.11 -16.68
N THR A 117 7.66 1.40 -17.24
CA THR A 117 8.72 2.00 -18.06
C THR A 117 8.25 2.41 -19.46
N GLY A 118 7.15 1.84 -19.97
CA GLY A 118 6.64 2.15 -21.30
C GLY A 118 6.33 3.64 -21.52
N PRO A 119 5.53 4.30 -20.67
CA PRO A 119 5.16 5.71 -20.82
C PRO A 119 6.26 6.69 -20.35
N MET A 120 7.38 6.21 -19.80
CA MET A 120 8.44 7.09 -19.30
C MET A 120 9.02 7.97 -20.43
N GLY A 121 9.08 9.28 -20.16
CA GLY A 121 9.58 10.26 -21.14
C GLY A 121 8.61 10.58 -22.27
N SER A 122 7.38 10.11 -22.22
CA SER A 122 6.31 10.43 -23.16
C SER A 122 5.20 11.26 -22.50
N ALA A 123 4.24 11.73 -23.30
CA ALA A 123 3.00 12.36 -22.83
C ALA A 123 1.87 11.33 -22.64
N GLU A 124 2.16 10.06 -22.74
CA GLU A 124 1.15 9.00 -22.58
C GLU A 124 0.78 8.83 -21.11
N THR A 125 -0.51 8.73 -20.85
CA THR A 125 -1.05 8.35 -19.55
C THR A 125 -1.31 6.85 -19.48
N LEU A 126 -1.29 6.29 -18.28
CA LEU A 126 -1.64 4.89 -18.06
C LEU A 126 -3.10 4.63 -18.42
N TRP A 127 -3.41 3.43 -18.88
CA TRP A 127 -4.77 3.10 -19.33
C TRP A 127 -5.84 3.26 -18.23
N PRO A 128 -5.57 3.01 -16.91
CA PRO A 128 -6.56 3.25 -15.88
C PRO A 128 -6.92 4.73 -15.73
N ASP A 129 -5.91 5.60 -15.84
CA ASP A 129 -6.11 7.05 -15.78
C ASP A 129 -6.91 7.54 -16.99
N ARG A 130 -6.61 7.02 -18.19
CA ARG A 130 -7.40 7.35 -19.41
C ARG A 130 -8.84 6.91 -19.28
N LEU A 131 -9.09 5.74 -18.67
CA LEU A 131 -10.44 5.27 -18.44
C LEU A 131 -11.17 6.17 -17.45
N TRP A 132 -10.53 6.54 -16.35
CA TRP A 132 -11.11 7.43 -15.34
C TRP A 132 -11.42 8.82 -15.90
N LEU A 133 -10.54 9.37 -16.75
CA LEU A 133 -10.73 10.68 -17.40
C LEU A 133 -11.86 10.68 -18.45
N ALA A 134 -12.32 9.51 -18.90
CA ALA A 134 -13.37 9.38 -19.90
C ALA A 134 -14.78 9.45 -19.31
N PHE A 135 -14.93 9.46 -17.99
CA PHE A 135 -16.18 9.54 -17.24
C PHE A 135 -16.29 10.83 -16.41
#